data_ab50df0861f142e6e40f6aa94378f9a7
#
_entry.id   ab50df0861f142e6e40f6aa94378f9a7
#
_cell.length_a   1.000
_cell.length_b   1.000
_cell.length_c   1.000
_cell.angle_alpha   90.00
_cell.angle_beta   90.00
_cell.angle_gamma   90.00
#
_symmetry.space_group_name_H-M   'P 1'
#
loop_
_entity.id
_entity.type
_entity.pdbx_description
1 polymer ?
#
loop_
_entity_poly.entity_id
_entity_poly.type
_entity_poly.pdbx_seq_one_letter_code
_entity_poly.pdbx_strand_id
1 'polypeptide(L)'
;MSKFPQIAIVAAMLLLCGSVACTQSTNLPPSPLDVVADVPLPGPAVRFDYQSFDSAHGRLYISHMNANQIVVFDVGRREVVANLDAFPSVHGVWAVPELGRVYGSATGEHKLAVIDMNNLKTLAKVGPIDYPDGIAYAPGPKRVFVSDEHGDADAVVDATTNKLIATIALGGGAGNTVYDSNAGRILVGVHHKNELVAIDPASVKITGHYPLPGIENPHGIALDPSANLGFVAGEGNAKLALVDLSTMKVLGLYSVGEDPDVLAFDPGLKWLYVSAESGDVTVFREEGNKLARVGGFSMPHAHTVCVDPNTHLVYFPLQNLGGYPVLRIMKPVQR
;
A
#
# COMPACT_ATOMS: atom_id res chain seq x y z
N MET A 1 -74.95 44.30 41.64
CA MET A 1 -75.07 43.07 40.89
C MET A 1 -73.79 42.93 40.03
N SER A 2 -72.77 42.32 40.53
CA SER A 2 -71.50 42.12 39.78
C SER A 2 -71.23 40.62 39.69
N LYS A 3 -71.12 40.16 38.47
CA LYS A 3 -70.76 38.76 38.13
C LYS A 3 -69.27 38.61 38.03
N PHE A 4 -68.67 37.73 38.82
CA PHE A 4 -67.29 37.28 38.68
C PHE A 4 -67.20 36.14 37.68
N PRO A 5 -66.22 36.07 36.76
CA PRO A 5 -66.00 34.91 35.97
C PRO A 5 -65.02 33.91 36.68
N GLN A 6 -65.38 32.65 36.60
CA GLN A 6 -64.55 31.54 37.07
C GLN A 6 -63.37 31.32 36.11
N ILE A 7 -62.14 31.28 36.67
CA ILE A 7 -60.92 30.90 35.94
C ILE A 7 -60.75 29.39 36.09
N ALA A 8 -60.82 28.68 34.99
CA ALA A 8 -60.47 27.25 34.91
C ALA A 8 -58.94 27.11 34.75
N ILE A 9 -58.32 26.44 35.71
CA ILE A 9 -56.90 26.07 35.65
C ILE A 9 -56.80 24.75 34.91
N VAL A 10 -56.24 24.77 33.69
CA VAL A 10 -55.84 23.58 32.93
C VAL A 10 -54.44 23.18 33.35
N ALA A 11 -54.31 22.10 34.09
CA ALA A 11 -52.99 21.49 34.39
C ALA A 11 -52.48 20.74 33.16
N ALA A 12 -51.42 21.27 32.52
CA ALA A 12 -50.71 20.59 31.45
C ALA A 12 -49.71 19.61 32.07
N MET A 13 -49.95 18.34 31.91
CA MET A 13 -49.04 17.26 32.30
C MET A 13 -48.02 17.05 31.18
N LEU A 14 -46.80 17.56 31.37
CA LEU A 14 -45.67 17.32 30.48
C LEU A 14 -45.14 15.86 30.68
N LEU A 15 -45.41 15.01 29.74
CA LEU A 15 -44.77 13.69 29.62
C LEU A 15 -43.34 13.90 29.06
N LEU A 16 -42.31 13.79 29.92
CA LEU A 16 -40.93 13.65 29.50
C LEU A 16 -40.73 12.24 28.97
N CYS A 17 -40.79 12.09 27.65
CA CYS A 17 -40.23 10.89 26.98
C CYS A 17 -38.71 11.00 27.01
N GLY A 18 -38.07 10.37 27.99
CA GLY A 18 -36.63 10.17 27.99
C GLY A 18 -36.22 9.22 26.85
N SER A 19 -35.66 9.77 25.78
CA SER A 19 -34.99 8.99 24.74
C SER A 19 -33.75 8.35 25.34
N VAL A 20 -33.83 7.08 25.70
CA VAL A 20 -32.65 6.26 25.99
C VAL A 20 -31.92 6.08 24.64
N ALA A 21 -30.91 6.90 24.39
CA ALA A 21 -29.98 6.65 23.29
C ALA A 21 -29.22 5.36 23.61
N CYS A 22 -29.66 4.26 22.98
CA CYS A 22 -28.92 3.01 22.98
C CYS A 22 -27.64 3.24 22.17
N THR A 23 -26.54 3.62 22.82
CA THR A 23 -25.22 3.58 22.23
C THR A 23 -24.91 2.10 21.94
N GLN A 24 -25.16 1.64 20.71
CA GLN A 24 -24.58 0.40 20.24
C GLN A 24 -23.06 0.60 20.25
N SER A 25 -22.41 0.07 21.27
CA SER A 25 -20.98 -0.16 21.21
C SER A 25 -20.78 -1.14 20.06
N THR A 26 -20.25 -0.64 18.94
CA THR A 26 -19.74 -1.49 17.88
C THR A 26 -18.55 -2.25 18.48
N ASN A 27 -18.81 -3.44 19.01
CA ASN A 27 -17.74 -4.37 19.36
C ASN A 27 -17.08 -4.80 18.05
N LEU A 28 -16.15 -3.98 17.56
CA LEU A 28 -15.23 -4.43 16.53
C LEU A 28 -14.52 -5.67 17.08
N PRO A 29 -14.37 -6.73 16.29
CA PRO A 29 -13.60 -7.87 16.73
C PRO A 29 -12.21 -7.37 17.16
N PRO A 30 -11.62 -7.97 18.22
CA PRO A 30 -10.30 -7.55 18.68
C PRO A 30 -9.30 -7.58 17.53
N SER A 31 -8.37 -6.62 17.51
CA SER A 31 -7.35 -6.52 16.47
C SER A 31 -6.68 -7.89 16.23
N PRO A 32 -6.48 -8.30 14.97
CA PRO A 32 -5.77 -9.52 14.65
C PRO A 32 -4.26 -9.41 14.89
N LEU A 33 -3.76 -8.21 15.21
CA LEU A 33 -2.35 -7.91 15.45
C LEU A 33 -2.16 -7.28 16.83
N ASP A 34 -1.07 -7.69 17.52
CA ASP A 34 -0.56 -7.06 18.73
C ASP A 34 0.60 -6.12 18.41
N VAL A 35 0.68 -4.99 19.10
CA VAL A 35 1.84 -4.08 19.02
C VAL A 35 3.05 -4.72 19.72
N VAL A 36 4.16 -4.80 18.99
CA VAL A 36 5.46 -5.28 19.51
C VAL A 36 6.31 -4.10 19.96
N ALA A 37 6.38 -3.04 19.17
CA ALA A 37 7.15 -1.83 19.47
C ALA A 37 6.67 -0.65 18.63
N ASP A 38 6.88 0.55 19.15
CA ASP A 38 6.85 1.82 18.44
C ASP A 38 8.26 2.39 18.45
N VAL A 39 8.90 2.49 17.31
CA VAL A 39 10.28 3.00 17.18
C VAL A 39 10.23 4.39 16.54
N PRO A 40 10.77 5.45 17.18
CA PRO A 40 10.82 6.77 16.59
C PRO A 40 11.55 6.78 15.26
N LEU A 41 10.96 7.45 14.26
CA LEU A 41 11.58 7.68 12.96
C LEU A 41 12.14 9.12 12.88
N PRO A 42 13.16 9.36 12.06
CA PRO A 42 13.72 10.71 11.88
C PRO A 42 12.79 11.59 11.03
N GLY A 43 13.00 12.91 11.14
CA GLY A 43 12.30 13.90 10.32
C GLY A 43 11.02 14.44 10.95
N PRO A 44 10.29 15.29 10.22
CA PRO A 44 9.03 15.88 10.68
C PRO A 44 7.89 14.88 10.67
N ALA A 45 6.79 15.20 11.38
CA ALA A 45 5.56 14.39 11.43
C ALA A 45 4.72 14.61 10.16
N VAL A 46 5.17 14.06 9.03
CA VAL A 46 4.55 14.18 7.71
C VAL A 46 4.43 12.81 7.04
N ARG A 47 3.76 12.75 5.87
CA ARG A 47 3.40 11.54 5.15
C ARG A 47 4.59 10.65 4.83
N PHE A 48 4.44 9.36 5.10
CA PHE A 48 5.19 8.26 4.52
C PHE A 48 4.49 7.74 3.27
N ASP A 49 5.15 6.85 2.55
CA ASP A 49 4.58 6.15 1.42
C ASP A 49 5.15 4.71 1.37
N TYR A 50 5.49 4.17 0.21
CA TYR A 50 5.87 2.77 0.08
C TYR A 50 7.03 2.34 0.97
N GLN A 51 7.08 1.04 1.17
CA GLN A 51 8.15 0.35 1.89
C GLN A 51 8.67 -0.82 1.05
N SER A 52 9.94 -1.17 1.25
CA SER A 52 10.53 -2.37 0.66
C SER A 52 11.38 -3.12 1.66
N PHE A 53 11.10 -4.40 1.84
CA PHE A 53 11.84 -5.26 2.75
C PHE A 53 12.92 -6.05 2.01
N ASP A 54 14.17 -5.87 2.42
CA ASP A 54 15.33 -6.65 2.02
C ASP A 54 15.57 -7.78 3.02
N SER A 55 15.04 -8.95 2.72
CA SER A 55 15.18 -10.13 3.59
C SER A 55 16.61 -10.67 3.65
N ALA A 56 17.45 -10.39 2.65
CA ALA A 56 18.83 -10.86 2.61
C ALA A 56 19.72 -10.15 3.64
N HIS A 57 19.46 -8.86 3.91
CA HIS A 57 20.24 -8.05 4.84
C HIS A 57 19.45 -7.62 6.07
N GLY A 58 18.18 -8.01 6.21
CA GLY A 58 17.32 -7.62 7.32
C GLY A 58 17.07 -6.11 7.39
N ARG A 59 16.87 -5.48 6.23
CA ARG A 59 16.65 -4.03 6.13
C ARG A 59 15.28 -3.69 5.57
N LEU A 60 14.64 -2.71 6.16
CA LEU A 60 13.43 -2.10 5.65
C LEU A 60 13.78 -0.69 5.14
N TYR A 61 13.45 -0.43 3.88
CA TYR A 61 13.55 0.89 3.26
C TYR A 61 12.16 1.52 3.27
N ILE A 62 12.06 2.77 3.73
CA ILE A 62 10.78 3.44 3.94
C ILE A 62 10.83 4.81 3.27
N SER A 63 9.92 5.10 2.37
CA SER A 63 9.74 6.41 1.78
C SER A 63 9.10 7.36 2.78
N HIS A 64 9.85 8.35 3.27
CA HIS A 64 9.32 9.46 4.06
C HIS A 64 8.99 10.61 3.10
N MET A 65 7.90 10.43 2.36
CA MET A 65 7.55 11.17 1.15
C MET A 65 7.64 12.68 1.32
N ASN A 66 6.87 13.24 2.25
CA ASN A 66 6.82 14.69 2.43
C ASN A 66 8.00 15.26 3.23
N ALA A 67 8.88 14.40 3.75
CA ALA A 67 10.19 14.81 4.28
C ALA A 67 11.29 14.77 3.22
N ASN A 68 11.02 14.25 2.01
CA ASN A 68 11.98 14.07 0.93
C ASN A 68 13.13 13.13 1.30
N GLN A 69 12.85 12.09 2.08
CA GLN A 69 13.83 11.20 2.68
C GLN A 69 13.49 9.72 2.43
N ILE A 70 14.53 8.88 2.39
CA ILE A 70 14.39 7.42 2.49
C ILE A 70 15.02 7.00 3.81
N VAL A 71 14.22 6.44 4.70
CA VAL A 71 14.70 5.89 5.99
C VAL A 71 15.14 4.44 5.77
N VAL A 72 16.30 4.08 6.30
CA VAL A 72 16.81 2.70 6.30
C VAL A 72 16.79 2.17 7.72
N PHE A 73 16.02 1.12 7.95
CA PHE A 73 15.78 0.53 9.25
C PHE A 73 16.33 -0.91 9.32
N ASP A 74 17.08 -1.22 10.36
CA ASP A 74 17.56 -2.58 10.65
C ASP A 74 16.50 -3.30 11.50
N VAL A 75 15.86 -4.32 10.94
CA VAL A 75 14.74 -5.01 11.61
C VAL A 75 15.19 -5.89 12.77
N GLY A 76 16.41 -6.42 12.71
CA GLY A 76 16.99 -7.25 13.77
C GLY A 76 17.34 -6.44 15.01
N ARG A 77 17.95 -5.27 14.82
CA ARG A 77 18.31 -4.33 15.89
C ARG A 77 17.18 -3.39 16.30
N ARG A 78 16.14 -3.29 15.46
CA ARG A 78 15.02 -2.37 15.62
C ARG A 78 15.47 -0.92 15.75
N GLU A 79 16.34 -0.49 14.85
CA GLU A 79 16.89 0.86 14.86
C GLU A 79 17.03 1.43 13.44
N VAL A 80 16.93 2.76 13.32
CA VAL A 80 17.26 3.47 12.09
C VAL A 80 18.78 3.48 11.93
N VAL A 81 19.26 2.93 10.81
CA VAL A 81 20.70 2.86 10.48
C VAL A 81 21.13 3.95 9.52
N ALA A 82 20.20 4.53 8.77
CA ALA A 82 20.46 5.69 7.90
C ALA A 82 19.19 6.47 7.62
N ASN A 83 19.34 7.74 7.30
CA ASN A 83 18.31 8.60 6.75
C ASN A 83 18.89 9.33 5.56
N LEU A 84 18.36 9.05 4.38
CA LEU A 84 18.90 9.55 3.11
C LEU A 84 18.09 10.74 2.66
N ASP A 85 18.72 11.89 2.50
CA ASP A 85 18.11 13.15 2.05
C ASP A 85 18.14 13.31 0.53
N ALA A 86 17.42 14.31 0.04
CA ALA A 86 17.41 14.74 -1.36
C ALA A 86 16.70 13.78 -2.33
N PHE A 87 15.55 13.26 -1.88
CA PHE A 87 14.60 12.52 -2.71
C PHE A 87 13.23 13.22 -2.70
N PRO A 88 13.07 14.34 -3.41
CA PRO A 88 11.84 15.15 -3.34
C PRO A 88 10.59 14.35 -3.65
N SER A 89 9.62 14.40 -2.73
CA SER A 89 8.35 13.67 -2.79
C SER A 89 8.55 12.20 -3.17
N VAL A 90 9.46 11.49 -2.48
CA VAL A 90 9.73 10.09 -2.79
C VAL A 90 8.50 9.23 -2.46
N HIS A 91 7.90 8.60 -3.48
CA HIS A 91 6.80 7.66 -3.35
C HIS A 91 7.33 6.23 -3.25
N GLY A 92 7.56 5.57 -4.37
CA GLY A 92 8.07 4.21 -4.43
C GLY A 92 9.47 4.05 -3.87
N VAL A 93 9.71 2.92 -3.20
CA VAL A 93 11.04 2.43 -2.87
C VAL A 93 11.10 0.92 -3.11
N TRP A 94 12.17 0.43 -3.75
CA TRP A 94 12.32 -0.99 -4.05
C TRP A 94 13.75 -1.47 -3.90
N ALA A 95 13.97 -2.44 -3.02
CA ALA A 95 15.27 -3.07 -2.81
C ALA A 95 15.48 -4.25 -3.78
N VAL A 96 16.63 -4.30 -4.43
CA VAL A 96 17.05 -5.39 -5.31
C VAL A 96 18.42 -5.90 -4.84
N PRO A 97 18.44 -6.81 -3.84
CA PRO A 97 19.69 -7.28 -3.22
C PRO A 97 20.65 -7.95 -4.21
N GLU A 98 20.13 -8.68 -5.20
CA GLU A 98 20.95 -9.34 -6.22
C GLU A 98 21.74 -8.37 -7.08
N LEU A 99 21.30 -7.11 -7.19
CA LEU A 99 22.03 -6.04 -7.87
C LEU A 99 22.83 -5.15 -6.89
N GLY A 100 22.65 -5.33 -5.58
CA GLY A 100 23.18 -4.44 -4.55
C GLY A 100 22.62 -3.03 -4.68
N ARG A 101 21.33 -2.87 -5.05
CA ARG A 101 20.69 -1.58 -5.34
C ARG A 101 19.36 -1.40 -4.65
N VAL A 102 19.07 -0.13 -4.36
CA VAL A 102 17.75 0.35 -3.97
C VAL A 102 17.33 1.39 -5.00
N TYR A 103 16.08 1.31 -5.43
CA TYR A 103 15.45 2.27 -6.33
C TYR A 103 14.46 3.11 -5.54
N GLY A 104 14.36 4.41 -5.86
CA GLY A 104 13.42 5.33 -5.23
C GLY A 104 12.78 6.26 -6.27
N SER A 105 11.47 6.34 -6.29
CA SER A 105 10.70 7.23 -7.17
C SER A 105 10.74 8.64 -6.62
N ALA A 106 11.75 9.44 -7.00
CA ALA A 106 11.87 10.86 -6.63
C ALA A 106 10.90 11.70 -7.48
N THR A 107 9.63 11.63 -7.16
CA THR A 107 8.50 12.15 -7.96
C THR A 107 8.59 13.65 -8.15
N GLY A 108 8.99 14.40 -7.12
CA GLY A 108 9.20 15.85 -7.21
C GLY A 108 10.38 16.27 -8.11
N GLU A 109 11.22 15.33 -8.55
CA GLU A 109 12.26 15.55 -9.58
C GLU A 109 11.93 14.91 -10.93
N HIS A 110 10.79 14.21 -11.04
CA HIS A 110 10.43 13.44 -12.23
C HIS A 110 11.48 12.37 -12.60
N LYS A 111 12.01 11.67 -11.59
CA LYS A 111 13.13 10.72 -11.77
C LYS A 111 13.04 9.51 -10.86
N LEU A 112 13.58 8.40 -11.37
CA LEU A 112 13.94 7.24 -10.57
C LEU A 112 15.39 7.42 -10.06
N ALA A 113 15.56 7.42 -8.74
CA ALA A 113 16.89 7.38 -8.13
C ALA A 113 17.39 5.94 -8.02
N VAL A 114 18.69 5.74 -8.30
CA VAL A 114 19.37 4.45 -8.13
C VAL A 114 20.41 4.63 -7.03
N ILE A 115 20.31 3.83 -5.98
CA ILE A 115 21.11 3.95 -4.75
C ILE A 115 21.94 2.67 -4.58
N ASP A 116 23.21 2.79 -4.25
CA ASP A 116 24.07 1.66 -3.87
C ASP A 116 23.67 1.17 -2.46
N MET A 117 23.33 -0.10 -2.35
CA MET A 117 22.85 -0.69 -1.10
C MET A 117 23.91 -0.76 0.00
N ASN A 118 25.21 -0.84 -0.37
CA ASN A 118 26.31 -1.02 0.59
C ASN A 118 26.74 0.30 1.25
N ASN A 119 26.83 1.37 0.45
CA ASN A 119 27.31 2.67 0.92
C ASN A 119 26.24 3.75 0.95
N LEU A 120 25.02 3.42 0.49
CA LEU A 120 23.82 4.27 0.49
C LEU A 120 23.99 5.58 -0.33
N LYS A 121 24.89 5.59 -1.31
CA LYS A 121 25.10 6.74 -2.20
C LYS A 121 24.24 6.60 -3.45
N THR A 122 23.72 7.73 -3.93
CA THR A 122 23.03 7.80 -5.21
C THR A 122 24.02 7.56 -6.35
N LEU A 123 23.77 6.55 -7.16
CA LEU A 123 24.56 6.18 -8.34
C LEU A 123 24.08 6.92 -9.58
N ALA A 124 22.77 7.09 -9.71
CA ALA A 124 22.15 7.75 -10.87
C ALA A 124 20.75 8.29 -10.49
N LYS A 125 20.28 9.26 -11.28
CA LYS A 125 18.87 9.70 -11.32
C LYS A 125 18.41 9.61 -12.78
N VAL A 126 17.44 8.74 -13.05
CA VAL A 126 16.99 8.33 -14.38
C VAL A 126 15.63 8.94 -14.70
N GLY A 127 15.47 9.49 -15.89
CA GLY A 127 14.20 10.10 -16.34
C GLY A 127 14.39 10.92 -17.61
N PRO A 128 13.39 11.71 -18.04
CA PRO A 128 12.21 12.09 -17.24
C PRO A 128 11.14 10.99 -17.16
N ILE A 129 10.44 10.93 -16.03
CA ILE A 129 9.20 10.17 -15.79
C ILE A 129 8.26 11.16 -15.13
N ASP A 130 7.04 11.34 -15.63
CA ASP A 130 6.20 12.49 -15.22
C ASP A 130 5.81 12.41 -13.73
N TYR A 131 5.28 11.29 -13.31
CA TYR A 131 4.94 11.04 -11.91
C TYR A 131 5.36 9.61 -11.51
N PRO A 132 6.68 9.38 -11.29
CA PRO A 132 7.15 8.04 -10.91
C PRO A 132 6.63 7.67 -9.53
N ASP A 133 5.98 6.50 -9.43
CA ASP A 133 5.34 6.00 -8.22
C ASP A 133 5.79 4.57 -7.89
N GLY A 134 4.96 3.55 -8.09
CA GLY A 134 5.27 2.15 -7.81
C GLY A 134 6.45 1.61 -8.62
N ILE A 135 7.20 0.66 -8.04
CA ILE A 135 8.39 0.10 -8.66
C ILE A 135 8.34 -1.43 -8.64
N ALA A 136 8.66 -2.06 -9.77
CA ALA A 136 8.88 -3.50 -9.87
C ALA A 136 10.21 -3.82 -10.57
N TYR A 137 10.79 -4.97 -10.25
CA TYR A 137 12.00 -5.44 -10.90
C TYR A 137 11.77 -6.81 -11.56
N ALA A 138 12.11 -6.92 -12.84
CA ALA A 138 12.10 -8.16 -13.61
C ALA A 138 13.53 -8.71 -13.73
N PRO A 139 13.89 -9.80 -13.01
CA PRO A 139 15.27 -10.26 -12.90
C PRO A 139 15.83 -10.82 -14.21
N GLY A 140 15.04 -11.54 -15.00
CA GLY A 140 15.50 -12.13 -16.25
C GLY A 140 16.15 -11.13 -17.20
N PRO A 141 15.43 -10.10 -17.66
CA PRO A 141 16.00 -9.04 -18.51
C PRO A 141 16.74 -7.95 -17.74
N LYS A 142 16.80 -7.98 -16.40
CA LYS A 142 17.35 -6.96 -15.51
C LYS A 142 16.75 -5.57 -15.78
N ARG A 143 15.43 -5.48 -15.72
CA ARG A 143 14.70 -4.23 -15.97
C ARG A 143 13.87 -3.82 -14.76
N VAL A 144 13.90 -2.54 -14.48
CA VAL A 144 13.06 -1.89 -13.48
C VAL A 144 11.90 -1.22 -14.20
N PHE A 145 10.70 -1.51 -13.75
CA PHE A 145 9.45 -0.91 -14.21
C PHE A 145 8.98 0.08 -13.15
N VAL A 146 8.51 1.22 -13.59
CA VAL A 146 8.09 2.32 -12.73
C VAL A 146 6.75 2.84 -13.25
N SER A 147 5.71 2.74 -12.44
CA SER A 147 4.43 3.35 -12.80
C SER A 147 4.60 4.86 -12.92
N ASP A 148 4.09 5.40 -14.02
CA ASP A 148 4.04 6.83 -14.30
C ASP A 148 2.56 7.24 -14.28
N GLU A 149 2.08 7.56 -13.07
CA GLU A 149 0.65 7.70 -12.81
C GLU A 149 0.02 8.82 -13.63
N HIS A 150 0.67 10.00 -13.67
CA HIS A 150 0.17 11.14 -14.43
C HIS A 150 0.60 11.11 -15.90
N GLY A 151 1.62 10.31 -16.23
CA GLY A 151 2.05 10.11 -17.62
C GLY A 151 1.25 9.05 -18.37
N ASP A 152 0.23 8.43 -17.74
CA ASP A 152 -0.58 7.34 -18.32
C ASP A 152 0.27 6.20 -18.88
N ALA A 153 1.37 5.85 -18.20
CA ALA A 153 2.41 4.99 -18.75
C ALA A 153 3.09 4.13 -17.67
N ASP A 154 3.90 3.18 -18.11
CA ASP A 154 4.90 2.49 -17.30
C ASP A 154 6.29 2.74 -17.90
N ALA A 155 7.20 3.28 -17.13
CA ALA A 155 8.55 3.60 -17.55
C ALA A 155 9.48 2.40 -17.31
N VAL A 156 10.39 2.12 -18.26
CA VAL A 156 11.28 0.96 -18.20
C VAL A 156 12.73 1.41 -18.16
N VAL A 157 13.43 1.03 -17.12
CA VAL A 157 14.85 1.35 -16.89
C VAL A 157 15.68 0.07 -16.99
N ASP A 158 16.72 0.09 -17.80
CA ASP A 158 17.73 -0.96 -17.83
C ASP A 158 18.59 -0.87 -16.57
N ALA A 159 18.51 -1.88 -15.70
CA ALA A 159 19.20 -1.91 -14.43
C ALA A 159 20.73 -2.05 -14.55
N THR A 160 21.25 -2.47 -15.69
CA THR A 160 22.69 -2.61 -15.93
C THR A 160 23.32 -1.26 -16.27
N THR A 161 22.63 -0.48 -17.10
CA THR A 161 23.13 0.78 -17.62
C THR A 161 22.59 2.02 -16.90
N ASN A 162 21.55 1.86 -16.08
CA ASN A 162 20.78 2.93 -15.44
C ASN A 162 20.21 3.93 -16.46
N LYS A 163 19.68 3.43 -17.57
CA LYS A 163 19.08 4.27 -18.61
C LYS A 163 17.59 3.96 -18.76
N LEU A 164 16.80 5.00 -18.93
CA LEU A 164 15.43 4.87 -19.42
C LEU A 164 15.48 4.34 -20.84
N ILE A 165 14.85 3.20 -21.10
CA ILE A 165 14.89 2.51 -22.40
C ILE A 165 13.55 2.50 -23.12
N ALA A 166 12.45 2.71 -22.38
CA ALA A 166 11.12 2.81 -22.94
C ALA A 166 10.16 3.50 -21.98
N THR A 167 9.07 4.01 -22.53
CA THR A 167 7.85 4.43 -21.83
C THR A 167 6.68 3.76 -22.54
N ILE A 168 5.94 2.92 -21.83
CA ILE A 168 4.85 2.09 -22.37
C ILE A 168 3.53 2.81 -22.07
N ALA A 169 2.90 3.34 -23.09
CA ALA A 169 1.60 3.99 -22.92
C ALA A 169 0.53 2.97 -22.54
N LEU A 170 -0.14 3.18 -21.41
CA LEU A 170 -1.23 2.35 -20.88
C LEU A 170 -2.60 2.91 -21.28
N GLY A 171 -2.64 4.23 -21.52
CA GLY A 171 -3.85 4.98 -21.92
C GLY A 171 -4.80 5.22 -20.74
N GLY A 172 -4.28 5.28 -19.54
CA GLY A 172 -4.88 5.66 -18.28
C GLY A 172 -3.82 5.66 -17.20
N GLY A 173 -4.04 6.38 -16.10
CA GLY A 173 -3.08 6.49 -15.00
C GLY A 173 -2.62 5.12 -14.51
N ALA A 174 -1.32 4.97 -14.34
CA ALA A 174 -0.75 3.75 -13.80
C ALA A 174 -0.88 3.74 -12.27
N GLY A 175 -1.61 2.78 -11.74
CA GLY A 175 -1.49 2.43 -10.32
C GLY A 175 -0.20 1.67 -10.05
N ASN A 176 -0.21 0.73 -9.11
CA ASN A 176 1.00 -0.06 -8.86
C ASN A 176 1.38 -0.96 -10.04
N THR A 177 2.70 -1.15 -10.17
CA THR A 177 3.31 -2.14 -11.06
C THR A 177 3.96 -3.24 -10.23
N VAL A 178 3.78 -4.52 -10.63
CA VAL A 178 4.34 -5.68 -9.91
C VAL A 178 4.88 -6.73 -10.90
N TYR A 179 5.86 -7.51 -10.46
CA TYR A 179 6.40 -8.62 -11.25
C TYR A 179 5.75 -9.96 -10.84
N ASP A 180 5.01 -10.58 -11.76
CA ASP A 180 4.51 -11.94 -11.64
C ASP A 180 5.61 -12.92 -12.06
N SER A 181 6.28 -13.48 -11.05
CA SER A 181 7.44 -14.37 -11.27
C SER A 181 7.09 -15.72 -11.92
N ASN A 182 5.84 -16.18 -11.79
CA ASN A 182 5.42 -17.45 -12.38
C ASN A 182 5.22 -17.34 -13.89
N ALA A 183 4.56 -16.27 -14.33
CA ALA A 183 4.33 -16.03 -15.74
C ALA A 183 5.47 -15.23 -16.41
N GLY A 184 6.40 -14.68 -15.61
CA GLY A 184 7.52 -13.88 -16.11
C GLY A 184 7.08 -12.57 -16.76
N ARG A 185 6.04 -11.92 -16.19
CA ARG A 185 5.42 -10.70 -16.73
C ARG A 185 5.32 -9.60 -15.68
N ILE A 186 5.18 -8.37 -16.14
CA ILE A 186 4.75 -7.25 -15.31
C ILE A 186 3.23 -7.14 -15.39
N LEU A 187 2.60 -6.83 -14.28
CA LEU A 187 1.19 -6.47 -14.18
C LEU A 187 1.08 -5.04 -13.65
N VAL A 188 0.26 -4.23 -14.29
CA VAL A 188 0.01 -2.83 -13.94
C VAL A 188 -1.49 -2.61 -13.79
N GLY A 189 -1.93 -2.00 -12.69
CA GLY A 189 -3.29 -1.49 -12.54
C GLY A 189 -3.46 -0.24 -13.40
N VAL A 190 -4.55 -0.14 -14.17
CA VAL A 190 -4.79 1.04 -15.00
C VAL A 190 -6.06 1.74 -14.55
N HIS A 191 -5.91 2.94 -13.98
CA HIS A 191 -6.99 3.80 -13.52
C HIS A 191 -7.94 4.15 -14.67
N HIS A 192 -9.19 4.42 -14.35
CA HIS A 192 -10.27 4.77 -15.29
C HIS A 192 -10.62 3.71 -16.34
N LYS A 193 -9.71 2.77 -16.62
CA LYS A 193 -10.00 1.59 -17.46
C LYS A 193 -10.45 0.40 -16.64
N ASN A 194 -10.13 0.39 -15.35
CA ASN A 194 -10.50 -0.66 -14.41
C ASN A 194 -10.01 -2.04 -14.90
N GLU A 195 -8.74 -2.09 -15.31
CA GLU A 195 -8.12 -3.29 -15.86
C GLU A 195 -6.70 -3.51 -15.30
N LEU A 196 -6.21 -4.74 -15.40
CA LEU A 196 -4.79 -5.06 -15.35
C LEU A 196 -4.23 -5.13 -16.76
N VAL A 197 -3.10 -4.48 -16.98
CA VAL A 197 -2.31 -4.62 -18.20
C VAL A 197 -1.12 -5.54 -17.91
N ALA A 198 -0.91 -6.54 -18.77
CA ALA A 198 0.26 -7.39 -18.72
C ALA A 198 1.31 -6.93 -19.73
N ILE A 199 2.56 -6.87 -19.30
CA ILE A 199 3.71 -6.48 -20.11
C ILE A 199 4.75 -7.59 -20.09
N ASP A 200 5.25 -7.99 -21.26
CA ASP A 200 6.43 -8.83 -21.35
C ASP A 200 7.69 -7.98 -21.07
N PRO A 201 8.42 -8.27 -19.98
CA PRO A 201 9.54 -7.45 -19.58
C PRO A 201 10.76 -7.59 -20.52
N ALA A 202 10.85 -8.65 -21.34
CA ALA A 202 11.93 -8.81 -22.28
C ALA A 202 11.74 -8.02 -23.57
N SER A 203 10.56 -8.04 -24.15
CA SER A 203 10.23 -7.27 -25.37
C SER A 203 9.73 -5.87 -25.10
N VAL A 204 9.36 -5.54 -23.84
CA VAL A 204 8.78 -4.24 -23.44
C VAL A 204 7.47 -3.95 -24.18
N LYS A 205 6.63 -4.97 -24.32
CA LYS A 205 5.36 -4.88 -25.03
C LYS A 205 4.20 -5.34 -24.17
N ILE A 206 3.08 -4.64 -24.30
CA ILE A 206 1.80 -5.10 -23.74
C ILE A 206 1.43 -6.43 -24.40
N THR A 207 1.09 -7.41 -23.59
CA THR A 207 0.70 -8.76 -24.01
C THR A 207 -0.76 -9.07 -23.73
N GLY A 208 -1.43 -8.27 -22.91
CA GLY A 208 -2.85 -8.43 -22.63
C GLY A 208 -3.44 -7.29 -21.81
N HIS A 209 -4.75 -7.16 -21.95
CA HIS A 209 -5.63 -6.27 -21.19
C HIS A 209 -6.69 -7.12 -20.49
N TYR A 210 -6.84 -6.99 -19.19
CA TYR A 210 -7.69 -7.85 -18.38
C TYR A 210 -8.61 -7.02 -17.50
N PRO A 211 -9.88 -6.85 -17.90
CA PRO A 211 -10.86 -6.10 -17.12
C PRO A 211 -11.03 -6.66 -15.69
N LEU A 212 -11.20 -5.77 -14.74
CA LEU A 212 -11.44 -6.08 -13.33
C LEU A 212 -12.89 -5.70 -12.95
N PRO A 213 -13.89 -6.54 -13.28
CA PRO A 213 -15.28 -6.22 -12.99
C PRO A 213 -15.49 -6.03 -11.49
N GLY A 214 -16.04 -4.86 -11.12
CA GLY A 214 -16.33 -4.50 -9.72
C GLY A 214 -15.17 -3.81 -8.98
N ILE A 215 -14.07 -3.51 -9.67
CA ILE A 215 -12.97 -2.66 -9.17
C ILE A 215 -13.01 -1.33 -9.93
N GLU A 216 -12.85 -0.24 -9.21
CA GLU A 216 -12.69 1.10 -9.75
C GLU A 216 -11.34 1.67 -9.35
N ASN A 217 -10.60 2.23 -10.31
CA ASN A 217 -9.23 2.74 -10.12
C ASN A 217 -8.33 1.70 -9.42
N PRO A 218 -7.96 0.59 -10.10
CA PRO A 218 -7.07 -0.40 -9.52
C PRO A 218 -5.70 0.22 -9.22
N HIS A 219 -5.27 0.18 -7.95
CA HIS A 219 -4.01 0.77 -7.50
C HIS A 219 -3.12 -0.27 -6.82
N GLY A 220 -3.31 -0.54 -5.53
CA GLY A 220 -2.49 -1.49 -4.78
C GLY A 220 -2.58 -2.92 -5.32
N ILE A 221 -1.42 -3.57 -5.51
CA ILE A 221 -1.35 -4.95 -5.99
C ILE A 221 -0.39 -5.76 -5.13
N ALA A 222 -0.82 -6.93 -4.69
CA ALA A 222 0.06 -7.96 -4.12
C ALA A 222 -0.20 -9.30 -4.78
N LEU A 223 0.78 -10.20 -4.75
CA LEU A 223 0.69 -11.51 -5.40
C LEU A 223 1.00 -12.64 -4.43
N ASP A 224 0.33 -13.79 -4.62
CA ASP A 224 0.79 -15.08 -4.13
C ASP A 224 1.18 -15.96 -5.32
N PRO A 225 2.47 -15.99 -5.71
CA PRO A 225 2.93 -16.82 -6.79
C PRO A 225 2.71 -18.32 -6.55
N SER A 226 2.74 -18.77 -5.29
CA SER A 226 2.58 -20.19 -4.96
C SER A 226 1.19 -20.73 -5.29
N ALA A 227 0.18 -19.87 -5.23
CA ALA A 227 -1.22 -20.19 -5.54
C ALA A 227 -1.68 -19.63 -6.91
N ASN A 228 -0.84 -18.89 -7.63
CA ASN A 228 -1.20 -18.12 -8.83
C ASN A 228 -2.36 -17.13 -8.56
N LEU A 229 -2.31 -16.44 -7.43
CA LEU A 229 -3.32 -15.48 -7.04
C LEU A 229 -2.77 -14.05 -7.03
N GLY A 230 -3.60 -13.12 -7.46
CA GLY A 230 -3.38 -11.68 -7.35
C GLY A 230 -4.44 -11.04 -6.48
N PHE A 231 -4.03 -10.03 -5.71
CA PHE A 231 -4.87 -9.19 -4.88
C PHE A 231 -4.78 -7.78 -5.43
N VAL A 232 -5.91 -7.20 -5.83
CA VAL A 232 -5.95 -5.88 -6.47
C VAL A 232 -6.94 -4.99 -5.75
N ALA A 233 -6.46 -3.91 -5.17
CA ALA A 233 -7.28 -2.91 -4.52
C ALA A 233 -7.81 -1.88 -5.53
N GLY A 234 -9.07 -1.48 -5.35
CA GLY A 234 -9.70 -0.40 -6.10
C GLY A 234 -9.93 0.79 -5.19
N GLU A 235 -9.12 1.84 -5.38
CA GLU A 235 -9.23 3.09 -4.63
C GLU A 235 -10.61 3.72 -4.78
N GLY A 236 -11.14 3.72 -6.01
CA GLY A 236 -12.38 4.42 -6.34
C GLY A 236 -13.64 3.85 -5.66
N ASN A 237 -13.59 2.64 -5.11
CA ASN A 237 -14.80 2.00 -4.54
C ASN A 237 -14.57 1.13 -3.31
N ALA A 238 -13.43 1.25 -2.62
CA ALA A 238 -13.11 0.53 -1.38
C ALA A 238 -13.30 -0.99 -1.51
N LYS A 239 -12.84 -1.57 -2.63
CA LYS A 239 -12.93 -3.00 -2.91
C LYS A 239 -11.54 -3.61 -3.09
N LEU A 240 -11.49 -4.90 -2.83
CA LEU A 240 -10.37 -5.76 -3.13
C LEU A 240 -10.85 -6.89 -4.03
N ALA A 241 -10.20 -7.09 -5.17
CA ALA A 241 -10.41 -8.26 -6.01
C ALA A 241 -9.39 -9.35 -5.68
N LEU A 242 -9.86 -10.59 -5.61
CA LEU A 242 -9.03 -11.77 -5.72
C LEU A 242 -9.05 -12.22 -7.18
N VAL A 243 -7.88 -12.33 -7.79
CA VAL A 243 -7.71 -12.62 -9.22
C VAL A 243 -6.95 -13.94 -9.38
N ASP A 244 -7.47 -14.85 -10.22
CA ASP A 244 -6.72 -16.00 -10.69
C ASP A 244 -5.75 -15.56 -11.81
N LEU A 245 -4.46 -15.59 -11.53
CA LEU A 245 -3.43 -15.14 -12.47
C LEU A 245 -3.23 -16.06 -13.66
N SER A 246 -3.70 -17.32 -13.58
CA SER A 246 -3.63 -18.27 -14.70
C SER A 246 -4.67 -17.95 -15.77
N THR A 247 -5.86 -17.50 -15.35
CA THR A 247 -7.00 -17.17 -16.25
C THR A 247 -7.25 -15.67 -16.35
N MET A 248 -6.62 -14.87 -15.50
CA MET A 248 -6.82 -13.43 -15.35
C MET A 248 -8.27 -13.04 -15.03
N LYS A 249 -8.97 -13.88 -14.27
CA LYS A 249 -10.37 -13.65 -13.89
C LYS A 249 -10.51 -13.28 -12.42
N VAL A 250 -11.42 -12.37 -12.14
CA VAL A 250 -11.83 -12.06 -10.76
C VAL A 250 -12.60 -13.24 -10.19
N LEU A 251 -12.10 -13.80 -9.07
CA LEU A 251 -12.69 -14.89 -8.33
C LEU A 251 -13.66 -14.41 -7.24
N GLY A 252 -13.40 -13.23 -6.67
CA GLY A 252 -14.22 -12.66 -5.61
C GLY A 252 -13.89 -11.19 -5.36
N LEU A 253 -14.87 -10.49 -4.76
CA LEU A 253 -14.76 -9.09 -4.35
C LEU A 253 -14.99 -8.99 -2.86
N TYR A 254 -14.18 -8.18 -2.18
CA TYR A 254 -14.20 -7.99 -0.74
C TYR A 254 -14.22 -6.50 -0.40
N SER A 255 -14.89 -6.13 0.69
CA SER A 255 -14.87 -4.75 1.18
C SER A 255 -13.64 -4.52 2.06
N VAL A 256 -12.99 -3.38 1.88
CA VAL A 256 -11.82 -2.91 2.62
C VAL A 256 -12.05 -1.48 3.12
N GLY A 257 -11.05 -0.84 3.70
CA GLY A 257 -11.09 0.59 4.04
C GLY A 257 -11.26 1.46 2.80
N GLU A 258 -11.73 2.70 2.98
CA GLU A 258 -11.84 3.68 1.89
C GLU A 258 -10.45 4.08 1.41
N ASP A 259 -10.30 4.19 0.10
CA ASP A 259 -9.06 4.56 -0.57
C ASP A 259 -7.92 3.56 -0.23
N PRO A 260 -8.08 2.26 -0.58
CA PRO A 260 -7.09 1.24 -0.27
C PRO A 260 -5.86 1.40 -1.18
N ASP A 261 -4.68 1.56 -0.57
CA ASP A 261 -3.45 1.95 -1.24
C ASP A 261 -2.43 0.80 -1.29
N VAL A 262 -1.75 0.49 -0.19
CA VAL A 262 -0.67 -0.50 -0.17
C VAL A 262 -1.11 -1.84 0.40
N LEU A 263 -0.75 -2.91 -0.28
CA LEU A 263 -0.99 -4.29 0.10
C LEU A 263 0.32 -5.01 0.45
N ALA A 264 0.28 -5.84 1.49
CA ALA A 264 1.37 -6.77 1.79
C ALA A 264 0.81 -8.18 2.03
N PHE A 265 1.46 -9.19 1.42
CA PHE A 265 1.08 -10.59 1.57
C PHE A 265 2.15 -11.36 2.33
N ASP A 266 1.76 -12.07 3.37
CA ASP A 266 2.60 -12.99 4.14
C ASP A 266 2.38 -14.40 3.61
N PRO A 267 3.33 -14.98 2.83
CA PRO A 267 3.16 -16.30 2.26
C PRO A 267 3.21 -17.43 3.29
N GLY A 268 3.85 -17.20 4.45
CA GLY A 268 3.96 -18.19 5.52
C GLY A 268 2.64 -18.42 6.26
N LEU A 269 1.93 -17.33 6.54
CA LEU A 269 0.63 -17.37 7.22
C LEU A 269 -0.55 -17.36 6.23
N LYS A 270 -0.31 -17.08 4.96
CA LYS A 270 -1.33 -16.82 3.95
C LYS A 270 -2.22 -15.63 4.35
N TRP A 271 -1.61 -14.60 4.94
CA TRP A 271 -2.31 -13.40 5.37
C TRP A 271 -2.04 -12.24 4.42
N LEU A 272 -3.11 -11.55 4.05
CA LEU A 272 -3.09 -10.33 3.26
C LEU A 272 -3.46 -9.15 4.15
N TYR A 273 -2.60 -8.14 4.18
CA TYR A 273 -2.82 -6.86 4.83
C TYR A 273 -3.16 -5.83 3.76
N VAL A 274 -4.26 -5.11 3.95
CA VAL A 274 -4.72 -4.04 3.05
C VAL A 274 -4.79 -2.77 3.87
N SER A 275 -3.88 -1.84 3.62
CA SER A 275 -3.84 -0.53 4.21
C SER A 275 -4.55 0.48 3.31
N ALA A 276 -5.24 1.45 3.92
CA ALA A 276 -6.04 2.45 3.23
C ALA A 276 -5.69 3.86 3.71
N GLU A 277 -5.86 4.86 2.86
CA GLU A 277 -5.67 6.28 3.20
C GLU A 277 -6.59 6.73 4.34
N SER A 278 -7.77 6.14 4.45
CA SER A 278 -8.67 6.32 5.61
C SER A 278 -8.03 5.97 6.95
N GLY A 279 -6.89 5.26 6.94
CA GLY A 279 -6.24 4.70 8.13
C GLY A 279 -6.80 3.35 8.55
N ASP A 280 -7.74 2.80 7.80
CA ASP A 280 -8.26 1.45 8.06
C ASP A 280 -7.30 0.39 7.50
N VAL A 281 -6.99 -0.60 8.32
CA VAL A 281 -6.25 -1.78 7.93
C VAL A 281 -7.18 -2.98 7.97
N THR A 282 -7.37 -3.63 6.83
CA THR A 282 -8.15 -4.87 6.74
C THR A 282 -7.22 -6.06 6.57
N VAL A 283 -7.47 -7.14 7.32
CA VAL A 283 -6.67 -8.35 7.28
C VAL A 283 -7.50 -9.53 6.82
N PHE A 284 -7.01 -10.22 5.78
CA PHE A 284 -7.61 -11.44 5.26
C PHE A 284 -6.65 -12.61 5.41
N ARG A 285 -7.22 -13.82 5.44
CA ARG A 285 -6.50 -15.07 5.22
C ARG A 285 -6.93 -15.67 3.90
N GLU A 286 -5.97 -16.06 3.08
CA GLU A 286 -6.22 -16.82 1.88
C GLU A 286 -6.64 -18.26 2.22
N GLU A 287 -7.71 -18.71 1.62
CA GLU A 287 -8.28 -20.06 1.75
C GLU A 287 -8.59 -20.64 0.37
N GLY A 288 -7.54 -20.97 -0.39
CA GLY A 288 -7.66 -21.35 -1.79
C GLY A 288 -8.20 -20.19 -2.64
N ASN A 289 -9.30 -20.40 -3.35
CA ASN A 289 -9.88 -19.39 -4.25
C ASN A 289 -10.81 -18.39 -3.55
N LYS A 290 -10.60 -18.12 -2.27
CA LYS A 290 -11.37 -17.12 -1.49
C LYS A 290 -10.52 -16.53 -0.38
N LEU A 291 -10.98 -15.37 0.12
CA LEU A 291 -10.42 -14.71 1.29
C LEU A 291 -11.41 -14.80 2.46
N ALA A 292 -10.93 -15.22 3.61
CA ALA A 292 -11.64 -15.10 4.87
C ALA A 292 -11.16 -13.85 5.60
N ARG A 293 -12.07 -12.96 6.00
CA ARG A 293 -11.70 -11.78 6.80
C ARG A 293 -11.27 -12.22 8.20
N VAL A 294 -10.02 -11.96 8.57
CA VAL A 294 -9.47 -12.24 9.90
C VAL A 294 -9.87 -11.14 10.89
N GLY A 295 -9.88 -9.90 10.43
CA GLY A 295 -10.25 -8.74 11.22
C GLY A 295 -9.88 -7.44 10.52
N GLY A 296 -9.83 -6.38 11.32
CA GLY A 296 -9.41 -5.06 10.88
C GLY A 296 -9.33 -4.12 12.07
N PHE A 297 -8.65 -3.02 11.89
CA PHE A 297 -8.50 -1.96 12.89
C PHE A 297 -8.24 -0.63 12.19
N SER A 298 -8.54 0.47 12.88
CA SER A 298 -8.20 1.80 12.40
C SER A 298 -6.91 2.26 13.08
N MET A 299 -5.98 2.72 12.28
CA MET A 299 -4.71 3.26 12.71
C MET A 299 -4.40 4.48 11.83
N PRO A 300 -4.78 5.69 12.26
CA PRO A 300 -4.65 6.89 11.45
C PRO A 300 -3.27 7.05 10.82
N HIS A 301 -3.26 7.38 9.53
CA HIS A 301 -2.08 7.52 8.69
C HIS A 301 -1.32 6.21 8.40
N ALA A 302 -1.96 5.05 8.51
CA ALA A 302 -1.40 3.75 8.19
C ALA A 302 -1.82 3.28 6.78
N HIS A 303 -1.60 4.10 5.77
CA HIS A 303 -1.93 3.74 4.38
C HIS A 303 -0.87 2.84 3.71
N THR A 304 0.27 2.66 4.34
CA THR A 304 1.33 1.78 3.84
C THR A 304 1.67 0.68 4.84
N VAL A 305 1.95 -0.51 4.32
CA VAL A 305 2.25 -1.71 5.11
C VAL A 305 3.33 -2.55 4.44
N CYS A 306 4.20 -3.14 5.26
CA CYS A 306 5.16 -4.14 4.80
C CYS A 306 5.19 -5.31 5.79
N VAL A 307 5.50 -6.51 5.33
CA VAL A 307 5.62 -7.72 6.16
C VAL A 307 6.96 -8.40 5.95
N ASP A 308 7.57 -8.85 7.03
CA ASP A 308 8.71 -9.76 6.98
C ASP A 308 8.20 -11.21 6.95
N PRO A 309 8.34 -11.92 5.83
CA PRO A 309 7.79 -13.27 5.67
C PRO A 309 8.48 -14.33 6.54
N ASN A 310 9.64 -14.01 7.13
CA ASN A 310 10.37 -14.94 7.99
C ASN A 310 9.94 -14.86 9.45
N THR A 311 9.65 -13.64 9.93
CA THR A 311 9.27 -13.39 11.33
C THR A 311 7.79 -13.12 11.51
N HIS A 312 7.06 -12.89 10.42
CA HIS A 312 5.66 -12.46 10.38
C HIS A 312 5.42 -11.11 11.06
N LEU A 313 6.47 -10.32 11.25
CA LEU A 313 6.33 -8.95 11.75
C LEU A 313 5.80 -8.04 10.64
N VAL A 314 4.89 -7.17 11.04
CA VAL A 314 4.21 -6.22 10.15
C VAL A 314 4.61 -4.81 10.53
N TYR A 315 4.97 -4.00 9.57
CA TYR A 315 5.55 -2.67 9.75
C TYR A 315 4.61 -1.60 9.20
N PHE A 316 4.28 -0.62 10.03
CA PHE A 316 3.46 0.53 9.70
C PHE A 316 4.20 1.81 10.09
N PRO A 317 4.76 2.57 9.15
CA PRO A 317 5.26 3.90 9.42
C PRO A 317 4.08 4.86 9.59
N LEU A 318 3.93 5.40 10.78
CA LEU A 318 2.89 6.34 11.17
C LEU A 318 3.47 7.74 11.16
N GLN A 319 2.86 8.66 10.42
CA GLN A 319 3.39 10.03 10.31
C GLN A 319 3.37 10.79 11.63
N ASN A 320 2.41 10.49 12.51
CA ASN A 320 2.28 11.21 13.78
C ASN A 320 1.70 10.33 14.88
N LEU A 321 2.52 10.01 15.86
CA LEU A 321 2.09 9.41 17.12
C LEU A 321 2.67 10.23 18.27
N GLY A 322 1.82 11.03 18.95
CA GLY A 322 2.26 11.86 20.04
C GLY A 322 3.18 13.03 19.64
N GLY A 323 3.11 13.51 18.39
CA GLY A 323 3.84 14.67 17.90
C GLY A 323 5.05 14.34 17.00
N TYR A 324 5.37 13.07 16.78
CA TYR A 324 6.52 12.63 15.96
C TYR A 324 6.21 11.36 15.15
N PRO A 325 6.96 11.11 14.07
CA PRO A 325 6.79 9.91 13.27
C PRO A 325 7.35 8.67 13.98
N VAL A 326 6.68 7.53 13.82
CA VAL A 326 7.11 6.24 14.39
C VAL A 326 6.95 5.10 13.39
N LEU A 327 7.80 4.10 13.50
CA LEU A 327 7.56 2.79 12.90
C LEU A 327 6.88 1.90 13.93
N ARG A 328 5.60 1.61 13.74
CA ARG A 328 4.87 0.63 14.54
C ARG A 328 5.14 -0.76 14.01
N ILE A 329 5.66 -1.61 14.87
CA ILE A 329 5.92 -3.03 14.60
C ILE A 329 4.84 -3.83 15.28
N MET A 330 4.15 -4.67 14.50
CA MET A 330 3.07 -5.51 15.00
C MET A 330 3.32 -6.98 14.66
N LYS A 331 2.64 -7.87 15.34
CA LYS A 331 2.69 -9.31 15.08
C LYS A 331 1.29 -9.92 15.09
N PRO A 332 1.02 -10.97 14.30
CA PRO A 332 -0.21 -11.75 14.38
C PRO A 332 -0.49 -12.29 15.78
N VAL A 333 -1.74 -12.17 16.22
CA VAL A 333 -2.20 -12.77 17.49
C VAL A 333 -2.33 -14.27 17.27
N GLN A 334 -1.58 -15.06 18.01
CA GLN A 334 -1.76 -16.52 18.04
C GLN A 334 -3.04 -16.83 18.85
N ARG A 335 -4.09 -17.29 18.16
CA ARG A 335 -5.33 -17.75 18.78
C ARG A 335 -5.45 -19.26 18.68
#